data_361c2d0752b8575350e256b8cb7ba8c4
#
_entry.id   361c2d0752b8575350e256b8cb7ba8c4
#
_cell.length_a   1.000
_cell.length_b   1.000
_cell.length_c   1.000
_cell.angle_alpha   90.00
_cell.angle_beta   90.00
_cell.angle_gamma   90.00
#
_symmetry.space_group_name_H-M   'P 1'
#
loop_
_entity.id
_entity.type
_entity.pdbx_description
1 polymer ?
#
loop_
_entity_poly.entity_id
_entity_poly.type
_entity_poly.pdbx_seq_one_letter_code
_entity_poly.pdbx_strand_id
1 'polypeptide(L)'
;MNKGVYSCIIILLAVSCSNGNSGTAESSDKKSNPAPSSTRENVISFKVNDDEVKTSGWNSRLFKWSNQSDVWMNITSDMHKEKRTINVNLNGSKPGTYNFEEGGVIMEKSHGSYHSDYSDPSGSYSFVSGSVVITNVDTVHHIVNGTFSVTAKNTKGETLNITDGKIINGALKPGIISL
;
A
#
# COMPACT_ATOMS: atom_id res chain seq x y z
N MET A 1 -7.44 53.20 2.52
CA MET A 1 -6.37 53.74 1.65
C MET A 1 -5.04 53.31 2.25
N ASN A 2 -4.38 52.33 1.68
CA ASN A 2 -2.95 52.09 1.91
C ASN A 2 -2.40 51.34 0.69
N LYS A 3 -1.49 51.98 0.01
CA LYS A 3 -0.81 51.56 -1.21
C LYS A 3 0.43 50.76 -0.77
N GLY A 4 0.56 49.51 -1.12
CA GLY A 4 1.75 48.66 -0.93
C GLY A 4 2.50 48.53 -2.24
N VAL A 5 3.79 48.82 -2.18
CA VAL A 5 4.76 48.99 -3.25
C VAL A 5 5.20 47.64 -3.80
N TYR A 6 5.16 47.48 -5.13
CA TYR A 6 5.78 46.35 -5.85
C TYR A 6 7.28 46.66 -6.06
N SER A 7 8.15 45.76 -5.60
CA SER A 7 9.57 45.78 -5.90
C SER A 7 9.89 44.75 -6.97
N CYS A 8 10.22 45.20 -8.17
CA CYS A 8 10.73 44.38 -9.26
C CYS A 8 12.26 44.20 -9.06
N ILE A 9 12.70 42.97 -8.94
CA ILE A 9 14.13 42.63 -9.03
C ILE A 9 14.39 42.03 -10.42
N ILE A 10 15.17 42.77 -11.19
CA ILE A 10 15.66 42.33 -12.51
C ILE A 10 17.04 41.68 -12.27
N ILE A 11 17.19 40.41 -12.60
CA ILE A 11 18.47 39.71 -12.62
C ILE A 11 18.95 39.61 -14.06
N LEU A 12 20.11 40.28 -14.30
CA LEU A 12 20.85 40.25 -15.56
C LEU A 12 21.55 38.91 -15.75
N LEU A 13 21.31 38.28 -16.89
CA LEU A 13 22.07 37.12 -17.37
C LEU A 13 23.33 37.61 -18.10
N ALA A 14 24.48 37.20 -17.62
CA ALA A 14 25.74 37.35 -18.34
C ALA A 14 25.97 36.07 -19.21
N VAL A 15 26.02 36.28 -20.51
CA VAL A 15 26.44 35.28 -21.49
C VAL A 15 27.95 35.36 -21.64
N SER A 16 28.67 34.28 -21.36
CA SER A 16 30.08 34.13 -21.65
C SER A 16 30.25 33.08 -22.73
N CYS A 17 30.56 33.50 -23.94
CA CYS A 17 31.09 32.66 -25.01
C CYS A 17 32.60 32.53 -24.86
N SER A 18 33.15 31.34 -24.86
CA SER A 18 34.55 31.11 -25.21
C SER A 18 34.70 29.92 -26.15
N ASN A 19 35.43 30.18 -27.19
CA ASN A 19 35.73 29.38 -28.38
C ASN A 19 36.78 28.30 -28.11
N GLY A 20 36.60 27.14 -28.76
CA GLY A 20 37.63 26.41 -29.50
C GLY A 20 38.64 25.57 -28.72
N ASN A 21 38.55 24.25 -28.83
CA ASN A 21 39.73 23.54 -29.39
C ASN A 21 39.32 22.09 -29.75
N SER A 22 39.76 21.69 -30.95
CA SER A 22 39.70 20.33 -31.50
C SER A 22 40.68 19.43 -30.73
N GLY A 23 40.17 18.26 -30.25
CA GLY A 23 40.97 17.24 -29.56
C GLY A 23 40.28 15.89 -29.63
N THR A 24 40.75 15.05 -30.54
CA THR A 24 40.84 13.58 -30.55
C THR A 24 39.82 12.78 -29.77
N ALA A 25 39.08 11.97 -30.48
CA ALA A 25 38.20 10.94 -29.99
C ALA A 25 38.96 9.94 -29.08
N GLU A 26 38.66 9.97 -27.80
CA GLU A 26 38.99 8.90 -26.87
C GLU A 26 37.65 8.24 -26.46
N SER A 27 37.48 7.01 -26.94
CA SER A 27 36.37 6.12 -26.61
C SER A 27 36.45 5.78 -25.14
N SER A 28 35.80 6.57 -24.28
CA SER A 28 35.58 6.18 -22.90
C SER A 28 34.36 5.29 -22.86
N ASP A 29 34.57 3.99 -22.73
CA ASP A 29 33.58 3.04 -22.25
C ASP A 29 32.92 3.57 -20.96
N LYS A 30 31.78 4.20 -21.12
CA LYS A 30 30.89 4.44 -19.99
C LYS A 30 30.37 3.09 -19.53
N LYS A 31 31.14 2.50 -18.61
CA LYS A 31 30.65 1.42 -17.75
C LYS A 31 29.37 1.94 -17.08
N SER A 32 28.24 1.64 -17.69
CA SER A 32 26.94 1.89 -17.08
C SER A 32 26.90 1.09 -15.80
N ASN A 33 27.06 1.78 -14.66
CA ASN A 33 26.71 1.17 -13.39
C ASN A 33 25.28 0.69 -13.52
N PRO A 34 25.01 -0.61 -13.36
CA PRO A 34 23.63 -1.06 -13.29
C PRO A 34 23.00 -0.33 -12.12
N ALA A 35 21.91 0.39 -12.40
CA ALA A 35 21.09 0.94 -11.33
C ALA A 35 20.79 -0.18 -10.33
N PRO A 36 20.89 0.07 -9.01
CA PRO A 36 20.58 -0.96 -8.04
C PRO A 36 19.17 -1.48 -8.35
N SER A 37 19.08 -2.71 -8.80
CA SER A 37 17.83 -3.45 -8.92
C SER A 37 17.34 -3.63 -7.47
N SER A 38 16.60 -2.64 -6.97
CA SER A 38 15.82 -2.82 -5.76
C SER A 38 14.76 -3.85 -6.10
N THR A 39 15.03 -5.11 -5.78
CA THR A 39 13.98 -6.12 -5.69
C THR A 39 13.00 -5.59 -4.64
N ARG A 40 11.91 -4.97 -5.10
CA ARG A 40 10.87 -4.46 -4.22
C ARG A 40 10.31 -5.65 -3.48
N GLU A 41 10.56 -5.72 -2.19
CA GLU A 41 9.91 -6.70 -1.34
C GLU A 41 8.40 -6.43 -1.40
N ASN A 42 7.64 -7.35 -1.92
CA ASN A 42 6.18 -7.32 -1.91
C ASN A 42 5.72 -8.34 -0.88
N VAL A 43 5.87 -8.01 0.40
CA VAL A 43 5.68 -8.95 1.51
C VAL A 43 4.63 -8.46 2.48
N ILE A 44 3.69 -9.33 2.83
CA ILE A 44 2.93 -9.27 4.08
C ILE A 44 3.49 -10.33 5.03
N SER A 45 3.75 -9.94 6.26
CA SER A 45 4.05 -10.84 7.36
C SER A 45 3.18 -10.50 8.57
N PHE A 46 2.77 -11.50 9.33
CA PHE A 46 1.98 -11.36 10.54
C PHE A 46 2.06 -12.64 11.36
N LYS A 47 1.54 -12.60 12.58
CA LYS A 47 1.38 -13.80 13.41
C LYS A 47 -0.09 -14.12 13.58
N VAL A 48 -0.42 -15.40 13.63
CA VAL A 48 -1.75 -15.92 13.96
C VAL A 48 -1.60 -16.76 15.22
N ASN A 49 -2.10 -16.28 16.35
CA ASN A 49 -1.92 -16.93 17.67
C ASN A 49 -0.43 -17.28 17.91
N ASP A 50 0.48 -16.32 17.65
CA ASP A 50 1.94 -16.42 17.76
C ASP A 50 2.67 -17.20 16.66
N ASP A 51 1.98 -17.94 15.80
CA ASP A 51 2.59 -18.61 14.64
C ASP A 51 2.87 -17.59 13.52
N GLU A 52 4.12 -17.53 13.07
CA GLU A 52 4.52 -16.60 12.00
C GLU A 52 3.95 -17.04 10.64
N VAL A 53 3.34 -16.10 9.94
CA VAL A 53 2.83 -16.24 8.56
C VAL A 53 3.50 -15.20 7.69
N LYS A 54 4.13 -15.64 6.61
CA LYS A 54 4.78 -14.78 5.63
C LYS A 54 4.31 -15.12 4.22
N THR A 55 3.98 -14.11 3.43
CA THR A 55 3.57 -14.28 2.04
C THR A 55 4.20 -13.25 1.14
N SER A 56 4.54 -13.66 -0.07
CA SER A 56 5.03 -12.77 -1.14
C SER A 56 3.98 -12.52 -2.22
N GLY A 57 2.83 -13.14 -2.11
CA GLY A 57 1.79 -13.10 -3.14
C GLY A 57 0.63 -12.20 -2.77
N TRP A 58 0.82 -10.87 -2.67
CA TRP A 58 -0.29 -10.00 -2.38
C TRP A 58 -0.37 -8.80 -3.32
N ASN A 59 -1.56 -8.23 -3.37
CA ASN A 59 -1.80 -7.01 -4.07
C ASN A 59 -2.81 -6.11 -3.36
N SER A 60 -2.68 -4.81 -3.57
CA SER A 60 -3.70 -3.85 -3.24
C SER A 60 -4.25 -3.19 -4.49
N ARG A 61 -5.46 -2.69 -4.39
CA ARG A 61 -6.12 -1.92 -5.44
C ARG A 61 -7.01 -0.86 -4.83
N LEU A 62 -7.16 0.23 -5.55
CA LEU A 62 -8.14 1.26 -5.22
C LEU A 62 -9.44 0.94 -5.95
N PHE A 63 -10.56 1.11 -5.26
CA PHE A 63 -11.87 0.92 -5.87
C PHE A 63 -12.87 1.94 -5.34
N LYS A 64 -13.98 2.10 -6.04
CA LYS A 64 -15.07 2.96 -5.71
C LYS A 64 -16.38 2.26 -5.99
N TRP A 65 -17.30 2.31 -5.04
CA TRP A 65 -18.67 1.85 -5.28
C TRP A 65 -19.37 2.82 -6.24
N SER A 66 -20.18 2.30 -7.16
CA SER A 66 -20.85 3.12 -8.19
C SER A 66 -21.77 4.22 -7.62
N ASN A 67 -22.26 4.05 -6.40
CA ASN A 67 -23.14 4.97 -5.68
C ASN A 67 -22.43 5.83 -4.62
N GLN A 68 -21.09 5.78 -4.52
CA GLN A 68 -20.30 6.52 -3.54
C GLN A 68 -19.23 7.36 -4.20
N SER A 69 -18.85 8.47 -3.55
CA SER A 69 -17.75 9.34 -3.99
C SER A 69 -16.39 8.83 -3.48
N ASP A 70 -16.40 8.13 -2.37
CA ASP A 70 -15.19 7.78 -1.64
C ASP A 70 -14.42 6.63 -2.30
N VAL A 71 -13.10 6.77 -2.32
CA VAL A 71 -12.19 5.74 -2.82
C VAL A 71 -11.74 4.89 -1.65
N TRP A 72 -11.94 3.60 -1.80
CA TRP A 72 -11.56 2.56 -0.84
C TRP A 72 -10.27 1.87 -1.28
N MET A 73 -9.63 1.19 -0.34
CA MET A 73 -8.47 0.34 -0.61
C MET A 73 -8.79 -1.10 -0.24
N ASN A 74 -8.59 -2.01 -1.18
CA ASN A 74 -8.57 -3.44 -0.92
C ASN A 74 -7.14 -3.94 -0.86
N ILE A 75 -6.82 -4.75 0.14
CA ILE A 75 -5.54 -5.41 0.33
C ILE A 75 -5.82 -6.91 0.45
N THR A 76 -5.29 -7.69 -0.48
CA THR A 76 -5.52 -9.13 -0.51
C THR A 76 -4.20 -9.86 -0.68
N SER A 77 -3.95 -10.80 0.21
CA SER A 77 -2.90 -11.80 0.06
C SER A 77 -3.52 -13.15 -0.17
N ASP A 78 -3.06 -13.83 -1.18
CA ASP A 78 -3.48 -15.17 -1.53
C ASP A 78 -2.30 -16.12 -1.42
N MET A 79 -2.43 -17.07 -0.51
CA MET A 79 -1.45 -18.11 -0.23
C MET A 79 -2.01 -19.45 -0.73
N HIS A 80 -2.16 -19.58 -2.05
CA HIS A 80 -2.78 -20.73 -2.69
C HIS A 80 -2.20 -22.08 -2.25
N LYS A 81 -0.89 -22.16 -2.07
CA LYS A 81 -0.23 -23.40 -1.66
C LYS A 81 -0.64 -23.85 -0.25
N GLU A 82 -0.91 -22.89 0.63
CA GLU A 82 -1.27 -23.11 2.02
C GLU A 82 -2.78 -23.02 2.25
N LYS A 83 -3.55 -22.79 1.17
CA LYS A 83 -5.01 -22.60 1.21
C LYS A 83 -5.46 -21.48 2.17
N ARG A 84 -4.59 -20.52 2.42
CA ARG A 84 -4.85 -19.39 3.32
C ARG A 84 -5.11 -18.12 2.50
N THR A 85 -5.86 -17.19 3.06
CA THR A 85 -5.99 -15.84 2.50
C THR A 85 -6.29 -14.83 3.58
N ILE A 86 -5.80 -13.62 3.40
CA ILE A 86 -6.20 -12.46 4.18
C ILE A 86 -6.75 -11.41 3.22
N ASN A 87 -7.89 -10.85 3.58
CA ASN A 87 -8.55 -9.80 2.79
C ASN A 87 -8.91 -8.63 3.70
N VAL A 88 -8.56 -7.43 3.28
CA VAL A 88 -8.79 -6.20 4.03
C VAL A 88 -9.40 -5.16 3.09
N ASN A 89 -10.53 -4.60 3.48
CA ASN A 89 -11.16 -3.49 2.79
C ASN A 89 -11.18 -2.28 3.73
N LEU A 90 -10.48 -1.23 3.36
CA LEU A 90 -10.38 0.01 4.12
C LEU A 90 -11.33 1.05 3.50
N ASN A 91 -12.11 1.71 4.34
CA ASN A 91 -13.03 2.78 3.94
C ASN A 91 -12.31 4.10 3.62
N GLY A 92 -11.13 4.00 3.02
CA GLY A 92 -10.31 5.09 2.57
C GLY A 92 -9.10 4.60 1.79
N SER A 93 -8.37 5.53 1.18
CA SER A 93 -7.25 5.24 0.29
C SER A 93 -5.99 6.06 0.59
N LYS A 94 -5.96 6.74 1.72
CA LYS A 94 -4.84 7.62 2.14
C LYS A 94 -4.09 7.02 3.33
N PRO A 95 -2.88 7.49 3.64
CA PRO A 95 -2.25 7.19 4.93
C PRO A 95 -3.18 7.55 6.10
N GLY A 96 -3.26 6.66 7.09
CA GLY A 96 -4.17 6.82 8.24
C GLY A 96 -4.41 5.52 8.98
N THR A 97 -5.19 5.60 10.05
CA THR A 97 -5.63 4.45 10.86
C THR A 97 -7.05 4.07 10.50
N TYR A 98 -7.27 2.82 10.20
CA TYR A 98 -8.55 2.22 9.82
C TYR A 98 -8.93 1.17 10.85
N ASN A 99 -9.96 1.45 11.64
CA ASN A 99 -10.41 0.57 12.71
C ASN A 99 -11.43 -0.45 12.21
N PHE A 100 -11.43 -1.62 12.83
CA PHE A 100 -12.43 -2.67 12.64
C PHE A 100 -13.32 -2.76 13.86
N GLU A 101 -14.59 -3.02 13.63
CA GLU A 101 -15.61 -3.17 14.67
C GLU A 101 -16.52 -4.35 14.32
N GLU A 102 -16.96 -5.10 15.35
CA GLU A 102 -17.93 -6.18 15.16
C GLU A 102 -19.28 -5.60 14.70
N GLY A 103 -19.83 -6.16 13.66
CA GLY A 103 -21.09 -5.72 13.06
C GLY A 103 -20.96 -4.36 12.35
N GLY A 104 -21.71 -4.15 11.35
CA GLY A 104 -21.73 -2.91 10.59
C GLY A 104 -22.06 -3.14 9.13
N VAL A 105 -22.47 -2.08 8.45
CA VAL A 105 -22.75 -2.15 7.03
C VAL A 105 -21.41 -2.19 6.28
N ILE A 106 -21.20 -3.23 5.49
CA ILE A 106 -19.95 -3.49 4.74
C ILE A 106 -19.54 -2.28 3.87
N MET A 107 -20.50 -1.47 3.43
CA MET A 107 -20.26 -0.29 2.60
C MET A 107 -19.94 1.00 3.37
N GLU A 108 -19.89 0.95 4.71
CA GLU A 108 -19.69 2.15 5.54
C GLU A 108 -18.42 2.07 6.37
N LYS A 109 -17.96 0.87 6.70
CA LYS A 109 -16.83 0.64 7.62
C LYS A 109 -15.76 -0.24 6.99
N SER A 110 -14.53 -0.05 7.44
CA SER A 110 -13.46 -0.99 7.12
C SER A 110 -13.83 -2.38 7.64
N HIS A 111 -13.58 -3.38 6.83
CA HIS A 111 -13.86 -4.77 7.16
C HIS A 111 -12.78 -5.68 6.58
N GLY A 112 -12.63 -6.86 7.15
CA GLY A 112 -11.64 -7.82 6.67
C GLY A 112 -11.94 -9.23 7.13
N SER A 113 -11.21 -10.16 6.56
CA SER A 113 -11.29 -11.57 6.90
C SER A 113 -9.94 -12.27 6.76
N TYR A 114 -9.80 -13.34 7.51
CA TYR A 114 -8.73 -14.31 7.39
C TYR A 114 -9.33 -15.70 7.20
N HIS A 115 -8.79 -16.45 6.25
CA HIS A 115 -9.15 -17.83 6.04
C HIS A 115 -7.93 -18.69 6.32
N SER A 116 -8.04 -19.58 7.29
CA SER A 116 -6.97 -20.54 7.65
C SER A 116 -6.90 -21.71 6.67
N ASP A 117 -8.05 -22.08 6.10
CA ASP A 117 -8.21 -22.97 4.96
C ASP A 117 -9.46 -22.54 4.19
N TYR A 118 -9.30 -22.01 2.98
CA TYR A 118 -10.43 -21.55 2.19
C TYR A 118 -11.28 -22.70 1.59
N SER A 119 -10.81 -23.94 1.68
CA SER A 119 -11.62 -25.14 1.34
C SER A 119 -12.54 -25.57 2.48
N ASP A 120 -12.34 -25.05 3.70
CA ASP A 120 -13.20 -25.29 4.86
C ASP A 120 -13.92 -24.01 5.27
N PRO A 121 -15.26 -23.94 5.13
CA PRO A 121 -16.03 -22.77 5.56
C PRO A 121 -15.86 -22.41 7.05
N SER A 122 -15.53 -23.38 7.91
CA SER A 122 -15.28 -23.12 9.33
C SER A 122 -13.96 -22.41 9.60
N GLY A 123 -13.03 -22.44 8.64
CA GLY A 123 -11.77 -21.71 8.66
C GLY A 123 -11.86 -20.22 8.33
N SER A 124 -13.07 -19.68 8.16
CA SER A 124 -13.30 -18.26 7.85
C SER A 124 -13.53 -17.45 9.12
N TYR A 125 -12.72 -16.41 9.32
CA TYR A 125 -12.76 -15.50 10.45
C TYR A 125 -12.93 -14.07 9.97
N SER A 126 -13.94 -13.34 10.46
CA SER A 126 -14.16 -11.93 10.18
C SER A 126 -13.46 -11.06 11.22
N PHE A 127 -12.89 -9.94 10.82
CA PHE A 127 -12.28 -8.99 11.76
C PHE A 127 -13.36 -8.31 12.60
N VAL A 128 -13.21 -8.38 13.93
CA VAL A 128 -14.18 -7.84 14.89
C VAL A 128 -13.63 -6.69 15.71
N SER A 129 -12.31 -6.52 15.78
CA SER A 129 -11.65 -5.39 16.42
C SER A 129 -10.20 -5.23 15.93
N GLY A 130 -9.55 -4.13 16.35
CA GLY A 130 -8.19 -3.81 15.94
C GLY A 130 -8.13 -2.79 14.81
N SER A 131 -6.98 -2.68 14.16
CA SER A 131 -6.78 -1.68 13.11
C SER A 131 -5.71 -2.05 12.09
N VAL A 132 -5.80 -1.38 10.94
CA VAL A 132 -4.70 -1.25 9.96
C VAL A 132 -4.23 0.20 9.97
N VAL A 133 -2.92 0.41 10.05
CA VAL A 133 -2.29 1.72 9.91
C VAL A 133 -1.56 1.73 8.57
N ILE A 134 -2.07 2.48 7.62
CA ILE A 134 -1.39 2.75 6.34
C ILE A 134 -0.44 3.92 6.56
N THR A 135 0.85 3.69 6.38
CA THR A 135 1.89 4.71 6.56
C THR A 135 2.27 5.41 5.26
N ASN A 136 2.11 4.73 4.13
CA ASN A 136 2.41 5.29 2.82
C ASN A 136 1.52 4.68 1.74
N VAL A 137 1.05 5.53 0.81
CA VAL A 137 0.39 5.14 -0.44
C VAL A 137 1.06 5.93 -1.56
N ASP A 138 1.88 5.26 -2.34
CA ASP A 138 2.59 5.85 -3.47
C ASP A 138 1.97 5.35 -4.77
N THR A 139 1.16 6.19 -5.39
CA THR A 139 0.50 5.88 -6.66
C THR A 139 1.41 6.02 -7.88
N VAL A 140 2.55 6.69 -7.74
CA VAL A 140 3.56 6.85 -8.80
C VAL A 140 4.42 5.59 -8.91
N HIS A 141 4.92 5.11 -7.77
CA HIS A 141 5.74 3.89 -7.72
C HIS A 141 4.91 2.63 -7.47
N HIS A 142 3.58 2.77 -7.31
CA HIS A 142 2.63 1.68 -7.09
C HIS A 142 2.96 0.82 -5.88
N ILE A 143 3.14 1.46 -4.73
CA ILE A 143 3.42 0.78 -3.46
C ILE A 143 2.55 1.26 -2.31
N VAL A 144 2.28 0.35 -1.37
CA VAL A 144 1.63 0.62 -0.09
C VAL A 144 2.49 0.06 1.04
N ASN A 145 2.59 0.81 2.13
CA ASN A 145 3.23 0.37 3.37
C ASN A 145 2.29 0.56 4.55
N GLY A 146 2.40 -0.32 5.53
CA GLY A 146 1.58 -0.23 6.73
C GLY A 146 1.84 -1.34 7.73
N THR A 147 1.06 -1.30 8.81
CA THR A 147 1.06 -2.33 9.85
C THR A 147 -0.38 -2.65 10.24
N PHE A 148 -0.60 -3.81 10.87
CA PHE A 148 -1.92 -4.16 11.36
C PHE A 148 -1.87 -5.09 12.58
N SER A 149 -2.89 -4.98 13.40
CA SER A 149 -3.17 -5.90 14.49
C SER A 149 -4.68 -5.98 14.68
N VAL A 150 -5.24 -7.19 14.62
CA VAL A 150 -6.68 -7.40 14.63
C VAL A 150 -7.04 -8.66 15.41
N THR A 151 -8.24 -8.67 15.98
CA THR A 151 -8.90 -9.88 16.46
C THR A 151 -9.95 -10.28 15.42
N ALA A 152 -9.96 -11.55 15.05
CA ALA A 152 -10.93 -12.12 14.11
C ALA A 152 -11.75 -13.21 14.78
N LYS A 153 -13.00 -13.41 14.33
CA LYS A 153 -13.98 -14.33 14.92
C LYS A 153 -14.71 -15.10 13.83
N ASN A 154 -14.89 -16.39 14.02
CA ASN A 154 -15.66 -17.23 13.10
C ASN A 154 -17.14 -17.31 13.52
N THR A 155 -17.95 -17.98 12.72
CA THR A 155 -19.39 -18.16 12.98
C THR A 155 -19.71 -19.02 14.21
N LYS A 156 -18.72 -19.80 14.72
CA LYS A 156 -18.85 -20.57 15.96
C LYS A 156 -18.49 -19.75 17.20
N GLY A 157 -18.00 -18.51 17.04
CA GLY A 157 -17.54 -17.67 18.12
C GLY A 157 -16.09 -17.88 18.53
N GLU A 158 -15.33 -18.74 17.84
CA GLU A 158 -13.90 -18.93 18.06
C GLU A 158 -13.14 -17.70 17.57
N THR A 159 -12.12 -17.28 18.32
CA THR A 159 -11.34 -16.09 18.02
C THR A 159 -9.89 -16.42 17.66
N LEU A 160 -9.32 -15.59 16.77
CA LEU A 160 -7.90 -15.56 16.42
C LEU A 160 -7.35 -14.16 16.69
N ASN A 161 -6.13 -14.09 17.22
CA ASN A 161 -5.36 -12.85 17.26
C ASN A 161 -4.36 -12.83 16.11
N ILE A 162 -4.47 -11.80 15.28
CA ILE A 162 -3.52 -11.53 14.19
C ILE A 162 -2.71 -10.32 14.60
N THR A 163 -1.43 -10.52 14.88
CA THR A 163 -0.53 -9.51 15.45
C THR A 163 0.73 -9.31 14.60
N ASP A 164 1.51 -8.29 14.92
CA ASP A 164 2.78 -7.98 14.26
C ASP A 164 2.67 -7.86 12.73
N GLY A 165 1.49 -7.50 12.25
CA GLY A 165 1.21 -7.38 10.83
C GLY A 165 2.05 -6.27 10.17
N LYS A 166 2.75 -6.60 9.09
CA LYS A 166 3.58 -5.68 8.31
C LYS A 166 3.28 -5.80 6.84
N ILE A 167 3.12 -4.67 6.20
CA ILE A 167 2.93 -4.50 4.76
C ILE A 167 4.16 -3.76 4.25
N ILE A 168 5.05 -4.45 3.54
CA ILE A 168 6.32 -3.91 3.10
C ILE A 168 6.35 -3.85 1.58
N ASN A 169 6.38 -2.62 1.04
CA ASN A 169 6.40 -2.33 -0.39
C ASN A 169 5.34 -3.14 -1.17
N GLY A 170 4.15 -3.21 -0.60
CA GLY A 170 3.05 -3.93 -1.20
C GLY A 170 2.65 -3.38 -2.55
N ALA A 171 2.44 -4.26 -3.53
CA ALA A 171 2.07 -3.85 -4.87
C ALA A 171 0.69 -3.20 -4.90
N LEU A 172 0.61 -1.96 -5.36
CA LEU A 172 -0.64 -1.25 -5.64
C LEU A 172 -0.96 -1.34 -7.13
N LYS A 173 -2.08 -1.91 -7.49
CA LYS A 173 -2.53 -1.94 -8.89
C LYS A 173 -2.87 -0.52 -9.37
N PRO A 174 -2.47 -0.15 -10.60
CA PRO A 174 -2.76 1.18 -11.12
C PRO A 174 -4.27 1.36 -11.38
N GLY A 175 -4.73 2.61 -11.26
CA GLY A 175 -6.11 3.02 -11.53
C GLY A 175 -7.08 2.76 -10.37
N ILE A 176 -8.31 3.26 -10.55
CA ILE A 176 -9.43 3.07 -9.62
C ILE A 176 -10.48 2.23 -10.35
N ILE A 177 -10.90 1.13 -9.73
CA ILE A 177 -11.95 0.26 -10.26
C ILE A 177 -13.29 0.78 -9.76
N SER A 178 -14.28 0.91 -10.65
CA SER A 178 -15.67 1.15 -10.27
C SER A 178 -16.41 -0.19 -10.16
N LEU A 179 -17.07 -0.42 -9.03
CA LEU A 179 -17.85 -1.61 -8.70
C LEU A 179 -19.35 -1.31 -8.74
#